data_5ee403c30a157f2f969b120f7e976cf1
#
_entry.id   5ee403c30a157f2f969b120f7e976cf1
#
_cell.length_a   1.000
_cell.length_b   1.000
_cell.length_c   1.000
_cell.angle_alpha   90.00
_cell.angle_beta   90.00
_cell.angle_gamma   90.00
#
_symmetry.space_group_name_H-M   'P 1'
#
loop_
_entity.id
_entity.type
_entity.pdbx_description
1 polymer ?
#
loop_
_entity_poly.entity_id
_entity_poly.type
_entity_poly.pdbx_seq_one_letter_code
_entity_poly.pdbx_strand_id
1 'polypeptide(L)'
;LIEVDFSYNTVGPKHSVTYNLRALDAYTGKQVAGVDGTGTPTFTSEIPVLLEEAVVGHMDNFISRLQAYFDDCRENGREVVIEIGVFDNGSGINLESEYGGSELSEVIENWMAENTVKHQYLTSESTESTMLFENVRIPLVKENGMPKDAGSFANELRKFLKTKYGIESKNNSPSLGYAQIIIGEK
;
A
#
# COMPACT_ATOMS: atom_id res chain seq x y z
N LEU A 1 -1.52 -4.65 -10.60
CA LEU A 1 -1.32 -5.98 -11.17
C LEU A 1 -2.67 -6.63 -11.39
N ILE A 2 -2.85 -7.29 -12.55
CA ILE A 2 -4.05 -8.10 -12.83
C ILE A 2 -3.61 -9.56 -12.96
N GLU A 3 -4.32 -10.43 -12.26
CA GLU A 3 -4.07 -11.88 -12.24
C GLU A 3 -5.33 -12.63 -12.66
N VAL A 4 -5.15 -13.66 -13.47
CA VAL A 4 -6.21 -14.57 -13.91
C VAL A 4 -5.78 -16.00 -13.61
N ASP A 5 -6.52 -16.65 -12.74
CA ASP A 5 -6.42 -18.10 -12.53
C ASP A 5 -7.63 -18.77 -13.17
N PHE A 6 -7.44 -19.90 -13.82
CA PHE A 6 -8.56 -20.64 -14.38
C PHE A 6 -8.36 -22.16 -14.33
N SER A 7 -9.47 -22.89 -14.33
CA SER A 7 -9.52 -24.33 -14.47
C SER A 7 -10.46 -24.75 -15.59
N TYR A 8 -10.05 -25.79 -16.35
CA TYR A 8 -10.82 -26.34 -17.45
C TYR A 8 -11.70 -27.48 -16.97
N ASN A 9 -12.98 -27.42 -17.32
CA ASN A 9 -13.99 -28.38 -16.89
C ASN A 9 -14.54 -29.12 -18.12
N THR A 10 -14.82 -30.43 -17.96
CA THR A 10 -15.43 -31.29 -18.98
C THR A 10 -16.64 -32.00 -18.38
N VAL A 11 -17.79 -31.88 -19.04
CA VAL A 11 -19.03 -32.55 -18.68
C VAL A 11 -19.61 -33.23 -19.91
N GLY A 12 -19.35 -34.50 -20.09
CA GLY A 12 -19.65 -35.23 -21.32
C GLY A 12 -18.91 -34.60 -22.53
N PRO A 13 -19.62 -34.26 -23.61
CA PRO A 13 -19.00 -33.62 -24.78
C PRO A 13 -18.87 -32.11 -24.67
N LYS A 14 -19.22 -31.52 -23.53
CA LYS A 14 -19.20 -30.09 -23.31
C LYS A 14 -18.05 -29.67 -22.41
N HIS A 15 -17.54 -28.47 -22.65
CA HIS A 15 -16.41 -27.87 -21.95
C HIS A 15 -16.78 -26.50 -21.42
N SER A 16 -16.21 -26.12 -20.27
CA SER A 16 -16.32 -24.79 -19.69
C SER A 16 -15.04 -24.44 -18.94
N VAL A 17 -14.90 -23.17 -18.56
CA VAL A 17 -13.81 -22.68 -17.73
C VAL A 17 -14.39 -22.06 -16.47
N THR A 18 -13.84 -22.41 -15.32
CA THR A 18 -14.00 -21.68 -14.06
C THR A 18 -12.80 -20.76 -13.90
N TYR A 19 -13.01 -19.49 -13.58
CA TYR A 19 -11.96 -18.50 -13.48
C TYR A 19 -12.07 -17.67 -12.20
N ASN A 20 -10.95 -17.09 -11.83
CA ASN A 20 -10.83 -16.06 -10.80
C ASN A 20 -9.96 -14.93 -11.35
N LEU A 21 -10.56 -13.75 -11.54
CA LEU A 21 -9.89 -12.54 -12.02
C LEU A 21 -9.73 -11.59 -10.84
N ARG A 22 -8.49 -11.20 -10.55
CA ARG A 22 -8.14 -10.31 -9.43
C ARG A 22 -7.31 -9.13 -9.92
N ALA A 23 -7.55 -7.97 -9.33
CA ALA A 23 -6.67 -6.83 -9.41
C ALA A 23 -6.06 -6.55 -8.05
N LEU A 24 -4.74 -6.44 -8.01
CA LEU A 24 -3.96 -6.15 -6.79
C LEU A 24 -3.35 -4.76 -6.92
N ASP A 25 -3.40 -3.99 -5.84
CA ASP A 25 -2.64 -2.76 -5.74
C ASP A 25 -1.13 -3.07 -5.71
N ALA A 26 -0.35 -2.42 -6.55
CA ALA A 26 1.10 -2.63 -6.64
C ALA A 26 1.87 -2.08 -5.43
N TYR A 27 1.27 -1.21 -4.63
CA TYR A 27 1.89 -0.62 -3.43
C TYR A 27 1.69 -1.50 -2.20
N THR A 28 0.46 -1.96 -1.99
CA THR A 28 0.09 -2.69 -0.76
C THR A 28 -0.03 -4.20 -0.95
N GLY A 29 -0.13 -4.65 -2.20
CA GLY A 29 -0.47 -6.06 -2.51
C GLY A 29 -1.92 -6.43 -2.20
N LYS A 30 -2.74 -5.51 -1.67
CA LYS A 30 -4.15 -5.77 -1.35
C LYS A 30 -4.97 -5.98 -2.62
N GLN A 31 -5.91 -6.91 -2.57
CA GLN A 31 -6.89 -7.09 -3.66
C GLN A 31 -7.87 -5.91 -3.67
N VAL A 32 -7.95 -5.22 -4.80
CA VAL A 32 -8.78 -4.01 -4.98
C VAL A 32 -10.03 -4.26 -5.81
N ALA A 33 -9.98 -5.26 -6.68
CA ALA A 33 -11.15 -5.77 -7.39
C ALA A 33 -11.00 -7.28 -7.60
N GLY A 34 -12.13 -7.96 -7.71
CA GLY A 34 -12.15 -9.38 -8.04
C GLY A 34 -13.52 -9.81 -8.50
N VAL A 35 -13.52 -10.72 -9.46
CA VAL A 35 -14.69 -11.47 -9.92
C VAL A 35 -14.29 -12.90 -10.23
N ASP A 36 -15.19 -13.81 -9.96
CA ASP A 36 -15.02 -15.22 -10.25
C ASP A 36 -16.30 -15.76 -10.88
N GLY A 37 -16.19 -16.89 -11.56
CA GLY A 37 -17.34 -17.52 -12.18
C GLY A 37 -16.96 -18.74 -13.00
N THR A 38 -18.02 -19.41 -13.50
CA THR A 38 -17.90 -20.55 -14.41
C THR A 38 -18.68 -20.23 -15.67
N GLY A 39 -18.01 -20.34 -16.82
CA GLY A 39 -18.64 -20.18 -18.12
C GLY A 39 -19.69 -21.26 -18.40
N THR A 40 -20.64 -20.94 -19.29
CA THR A 40 -21.66 -21.90 -19.75
C THR A 40 -20.98 -23.05 -20.50
N PRO A 41 -21.28 -24.33 -20.19
CA PRO A 41 -20.73 -25.47 -20.92
C PRO A 41 -21.11 -25.45 -22.40
N THR A 42 -20.13 -25.41 -23.30
CA THR A 42 -20.28 -25.41 -24.77
C THR A 42 -19.57 -26.59 -25.41
N PHE A 43 -19.74 -26.78 -26.73
CA PHE A 43 -19.06 -27.85 -27.47
C PHE A 43 -17.66 -27.46 -27.96
N THR A 44 -17.25 -26.19 -27.85
CA THR A 44 -15.88 -25.80 -28.12
C THR A 44 -14.94 -26.28 -27.04
N SER A 45 -13.73 -26.68 -27.41
CA SER A 45 -12.64 -27.04 -26.49
C SER A 45 -11.55 -25.99 -26.46
N GLU A 46 -11.72 -24.86 -27.16
CA GLU A 46 -10.74 -23.80 -27.26
C GLU A 46 -10.75 -22.94 -25.99
N ILE A 47 -9.74 -23.08 -25.16
CA ILE A 47 -9.63 -22.38 -23.86
C ILE A 47 -9.77 -20.86 -23.97
N PRO A 48 -9.14 -20.17 -24.95
CA PRO A 48 -9.32 -18.72 -25.09
C PRO A 48 -10.77 -18.30 -25.28
N VAL A 49 -11.53 -19.04 -26.11
CA VAL A 49 -12.96 -18.77 -26.37
C VAL A 49 -13.79 -18.99 -25.12
N LEU A 50 -13.56 -20.12 -24.41
CA LEU A 50 -14.26 -20.44 -23.17
C LEU A 50 -14.00 -19.39 -22.07
N LEU A 51 -12.76 -18.92 -21.98
CA LEU A 51 -12.36 -17.91 -20.99
C LEU A 51 -12.98 -16.54 -21.31
N GLU A 52 -12.95 -16.12 -22.58
CA GLU A 52 -13.56 -14.88 -23.04
C GLU A 52 -15.07 -14.85 -22.72
N GLU A 53 -15.80 -15.91 -23.11
CA GLU A 53 -17.24 -16.03 -22.84
C GLU A 53 -17.55 -16.02 -21.34
N ALA A 54 -16.72 -16.67 -20.52
CA ALA A 54 -16.91 -16.73 -19.06
C ALA A 54 -16.70 -15.35 -18.42
N VAL A 55 -15.68 -14.60 -18.83
CA VAL A 55 -15.26 -13.35 -18.21
C VAL A 55 -16.12 -12.16 -18.63
N VAL A 56 -16.54 -12.09 -19.90
CA VAL A 56 -17.26 -10.92 -20.46
C VAL A 56 -18.49 -10.52 -19.62
N GLY A 57 -19.25 -11.49 -19.15
CA GLY A 57 -20.45 -11.21 -18.32
C GLY A 57 -20.18 -10.57 -16.97
N HIS A 58 -18.92 -10.53 -16.50
CA HIS A 58 -18.54 -9.99 -15.19
C HIS A 58 -17.63 -8.75 -15.28
N MET A 59 -17.25 -8.34 -16.49
CA MET A 59 -16.31 -7.23 -16.71
C MET A 59 -16.84 -5.90 -16.17
N ASP A 60 -18.13 -5.60 -16.33
CA ASP A 60 -18.72 -4.34 -15.83
C ASP A 60 -18.57 -4.23 -14.30
N ASN A 61 -18.79 -5.33 -13.58
CA ASN A 61 -18.63 -5.37 -12.13
C ASN A 61 -17.15 -5.20 -11.74
N PHE A 62 -16.24 -5.88 -12.44
CA PHE A 62 -14.80 -5.75 -12.20
C PHE A 62 -14.31 -4.32 -12.44
N ILE A 63 -14.69 -3.71 -13.57
CA ILE A 63 -14.33 -2.33 -13.92
C ILE A 63 -14.91 -1.34 -12.89
N SER A 64 -16.18 -1.52 -12.46
CA SER A 64 -16.80 -0.65 -11.47
C SER A 64 -16.06 -0.68 -10.13
N ARG A 65 -15.57 -1.84 -9.68
CA ARG A 65 -14.77 -1.96 -8.46
C ARG A 65 -13.41 -1.30 -8.61
N LEU A 66 -12.74 -1.48 -9.76
CA LEU A 66 -11.49 -0.78 -10.06
C LEU A 66 -11.67 0.73 -10.07
N GLN A 67 -12.74 1.23 -10.68
CA GLN A 67 -13.04 2.66 -10.71
C GLN A 67 -13.24 3.21 -9.31
N ALA A 68 -14.04 2.53 -8.47
CA ALA A 68 -14.27 2.92 -7.08
C ALA A 68 -12.95 3.00 -6.29
N TYR A 69 -12.04 2.04 -6.49
CA TYR A 69 -10.71 2.07 -5.87
C TYR A 69 -9.87 3.27 -6.34
N PHE A 70 -9.85 3.56 -7.65
CA PHE A 70 -9.10 4.72 -8.15
C PHE A 70 -9.68 6.05 -7.69
N ASP A 71 -11.00 6.13 -7.56
CA ASP A 71 -11.68 7.32 -7.03
C ASP A 71 -11.37 7.51 -5.54
N ASP A 72 -11.34 6.41 -4.75
CA ASP A 72 -10.88 6.44 -3.36
C ASP A 72 -9.42 6.94 -3.25
N CYS A 73 -8.52 6.38 -4.06
CA CYS A 73 -7.12 6.83 -4.08
C CYS A 73 -6.99 8.32 -4.44
N ARG A 74 -7.82 8.81 -5.34
CA ARG A 74 -7.82 10.23 -5.75
C ARG A 74 -8.32 11.14 -4.64
N GLU A 75 -9.37 10.73 -3.93
CA GLU A 75 -10.02 11.52 -2.88
C GLU A 75 -9.28 11.44 -1.54
N ASN A 76 -8.85 10.23 -1.17
CA ASN A 76 -8.33 9.92 0.16
C ASN A 76 -6.82 9.64 0.19
N GLY A 77 -6.15 9.74 -0.97
CA GLY A 77 -4.74 9.40 -1.08
C GLY A 77 -4.48 7.89 -1.17
N ARG A 78 -3.23 7.54 -1.39
CA ARG A 78 -2.76 6.15 -1.48
C ARG A 78 -2.38 5.62 -0.10
N GLU A 79 -2.73 4.38 0.16
CA GLU A 79 -2.29 3.67 1.37
C GLU A 79 -0.84 3.23 1.29
N VAL A 80 -0.08 3.47 2.37
CA VAL A 80 1.28 2.96 2.56
C VAL A 80 1.50 2.57 4.03
N VAL A 81 2.60 1.89 4.28
CA VAL A 81 3.08 1.53 5.62
C VAL A 81 4.40 2.23 5.88
N ILE A 82 4.52 2.86 7.05
CA ILE A 82 5.74 3.53 7.51
C ILE A 82 6.16 2.91 8.84
N GLU A 83 7.37 2.42 8.90
CA GLU A 83 7.99 1.91 10.11
C GLU A 83 9.12 2.84 10.55
N ILE A 84 9.18 3.12 11.84
CA ILE A 84 10.27 3.85 12.47
C ILE A 84 10.99 2.88 13.41
N GLY A 85 12.28 2.70 13.22
CA GLY A 85 13.13 1.94 14.12
C GLY A 85 14.24 2.82 14.69
N VAL A 86 14.73 2.48 15.86
CA VAL A 86 15.90 3.12 16.47
C VAL A 86 17.07 2.15 16.42
N PHE A 87 18.20 2.61 15.86
CA PHE A 87 19.45 1.88 15.88
C PHE A 87 20.23 2.25 17.14
N ASP A 88 20.55 1.26 17.98
CA ASP A 88 21.41 1.46 19.15
C ASP A 88 22.86 1.69 18.69
N ASN A 89 23.23 2.96 18.63
CA ASN A 89 24.58 3.42 18.31
C ASN A 89 25.36 3.89 19.55
N GLY A 90 24.82 3.60 20.76
CA GLY A 90 25.38 4.06 22.05
C GLY A 90 25.09 5.52 22.37
N SER A 91 24.27 6.24 21.59
CA SER A 91 23.86 7.63 21.87
C SER A 91 22.79 7.75 22.94
N GLY A 92 22.07 6.64 23.25
CA GLY A 92 20.96 6.62 24.15
C GLY A 92 19.67 7.27 23.61
N ILE A 93 19.62 7.62 22.31
CA ILE A 93 18.42 8.12 21.66
C ILE A 93 17.42 6.99 21.52
N ASN A 94 16.17 7.23 21.94
CA ASN A 94 15.03 6.36 21.72
C ASN A 94 13.79 7.20 21.42
N LEU A 95 12.65 6.55 21.19
CA LEU A 95 11.40 7.25 20.84
C LEU A 95 10.74 7.97 22.03
N GLU A 96 11.14 7.69 23.25
CA GLU A 96 10.73 8.39 24.47
C GLU A 96 11.65 9.58 24.81
N SER A 97 12.76 9.77 24.04
CA SER A 97 13.67 10.90 24.26
C SER A 97 12.97 12.23 23.97
N GLU A 98 13.17 13.23 24.83
CA GLU A 98 12.53 14.55 24.71
C GLU A 98 13.17 15.43 23.61
N TYR A 99 12.34 15.98 22.74
CA TYR A 99 12.70 16.94 21.73
C TYR A 99 11.68 18.08 21.67
N GLY A 100 12.13 19.29 21.98
CA GLY A 100 11.27 20.48 21.93
C GLY A 100 10.13 20.49 22.94
N GLY A 101 10.24 19.69 24.02
CA GLY A 101 9.23 19.60 25.09
C GLY A 101 8.19 18.49 24.90
N SER A 102 8.39 17.61 23.90
CA SER A 102 7.58 16.40 23.68
C SER A 102 8.49 15.22 23.40
N GLU A 103 8.01 14.02 23.64
CA GLU A 103 8.70 12.80 23.25
C GLU A 103 8.84 12.71 21.72
N LEU A 104 9.90 12.06 21.24
CA LEU A 104 10.14 11.89 19.82
C LEU A 104 8.98 11.15 19.12
N SER A 105 8.37 10.18 19.79
CA SER A 105 7.15 9.50 19.34
C SER A 105 6.01 10.48 19.06
N GLU A 106 5.72 11.41 19.98
CA GLU A 106 4.69 12.44 19.81
C GLU A 106 5.04 13.42 18.68
N VAL A 107 6.32 13.79 18.56
CA VAL A 107 6.80 14.65 17.44
C VAL A 107 6.53 13.99 16.10
N ILE A 108 6.79 12.69 15.98
CA ILE A 108 6.55 11.90 14.77
C ILE A 108 5.05 11.80 14.48
N GLU A 109 4.23 11.46 15.48
CA GLU A 109 2.77 11.37 15.33
C GLU A 109 2.15 12.69 14.90
N ASN A 110 2.56 13.80 15.47
CA ASN A 110 2.11 15.13 15.07
C ASN A 110 2.47 15.42 13.61
N TRP A 111 3.71 15.08 13.20
CA TRP A 111 4.10 15.23 11.80
C TRP A 111 3.27 14.32 10.87
N MET A 112 3.00 13.07 11.27
CA MET A 112 2.13 12.16 10.50
C MET A 112 0.73 12.74 10.34
N ALA A 113 0.13 13.27 11.41
CA ALA A 113 -1.17 13.91 11.36
C ALA A 113 -1.20 15.11 10.41
N GLU A 114 -0.16 15.94 10.39
CA GLU A 114 -0.09 17.13 9.53
C GLU A 114 0.15 16.81 8.04
N ASN A 115 0.82 15.68 7.74
CA ASN A 115 1.31 15.38 6.39
C ASN A 115 0.56 14.23 5.69
N THR A 116 -0.41 13.59 6.36
CA THR A 116 -1.29 12.59 5.75
C THR A 116 -2.58 13.22 5.22
N VAL A 117 -3.15 12.62 4.18
CA VAL A 117 -4.41 13.08 3.60
C VAL A 117 -5.53 12.90 4.61
N LYS A 118 -6.28 13.98 4.89
CA LYS A 118 -7.38 14.00 5.88
C LYS A 118 -6.96 13.49 7.28
N HIS A 119 -5.67 13.61 7.63
CA HIS A 119 -5.10 13.13 8.90
C HIS A 119 -5.27 11.61 9.11
N GLN A 120 -5.29 10.82 8.02
CA GLN A 120 -5.59 9.39 8.08
C GLN A 120 -4.32 8.55 8.16
N TYR A 121 -4.13 7.93 9.30
CA TYR A 121 -3.14 6.89 9.58
C TYR A 121 -3.58 6.11 10.82
N LEU A 122 -2.98 4.96 11.05
CA LEU A 122 -3.18 4.13 12.25
C LEU A 122 -1.81 3.83 12.85
N THR A 123 -1.58 4.21 14.11
CA THR A 123 -0.43 3.73 14.88
C THR A 123 -0.79 2.35 15.42
N SER A 124 -0.21 1.29 14.84
CA SER A 124 -0.46 -0.10 15.24
C SER A 124 0.54 -0.61 16.29
N GLU A 125 1.72 0.01 16.34
CA GLU A 125 2.74 -0.27 17.36
C GLU A 125 3.46 1.02 17.76
N SER A 126 3.70 1.21 19.06
CA SER A 126 4.52 2.29 19.60
C SER A 126 5.26 1.78 20.84
N THR A 127 6.58 1.71 20.76
CA THR A 127 7.50 1.29 21.82
C THR A 127 8.66 2.28 21.90
N GLU A 128 9.56 2.12 22.86
CA GLU A 128 10.78 2.94 22.98
C GLU A 128 11.71 2.87 21.74
N SER A 129 11.63 1.79 20.95
CA SER A 129 12.54 1.53 19.82
C SER A 129 11.86 1.39 18.48
N THR A 130 10.54 1.24 18.43
CA THR A 130 9.80 0.98 17.20
C THR A 130 8.44 1.67 17.19
N MET A 131 8.08 2.28 16.08
CA MET A 131 6.71 2.70 15.77
C MET A 131 6.31 2.14 14.40
N LEU A 132 5.08 1.62 14.31
CA LEU A 132 4.51 1.13 13.06
C LEU A 132 3.23 1.90 12.73
N PHE A 133 3.24 2.53 11.58
CA PHE A 133 2.09 3.24 11.03
C PHE A 133 1.53 2.47 9.85
N GLU A 134 0.29 2.04 9.99
CA GLU A 134 -0.46 1.36 8.93
C GLU A 134 -1.56 2.27 8.37
N ASN A 135 -2.10 1.91 7.20
CA ASN A 135 -3.15 2.68 6.52
C ASN A 135 -2.81 4.17 6.37
N VAL A 136 -1.52 4.48 6.21
CA VAL A 136 -1.05 5.86 6.05
C VAL A 136 -1.48 6.38 4.69
N ARG A 137 -2.37 7.37 4.65
CA ARG A 137 -2.88 7.96 3.40
C ARG A 137 -1.98 9.10 2.95
N ILE A 138 -1.24 8.89 1.86
CA ILE A 138 -0.35 9.88 1.27
C ILE A 138 -0.90 10.42 -0.05
N PRO A 139 -0.60 11.67 -0.44
CA PRO A 139 -0.96 12.19 -1.75
C PRO A 139 -0.41 11.32 -2.88
N LEU A 140 -1.15 11.18 -3.98
CA LEU A 140 -0.71 10.41 -5.16
C LEU A 140 0.53 11.00 -5.83
N VAL A 141 0.65 12.33 -5.78
CA VAL A 141 1.71 13.09 -6.42
C VAL A 141 2.33 14.09 -5.45
N LYS A 142 3.59 14.41 -5.68
CA LYS A 142 4.31 15.49 -5.01
C LYS A 142 3.89 16.83 -5.59
N GLU A 143 4.27 17.94 -4.95
CA GLU A 143 4.03 19.30 -5.43
C GLU A 143 4.56 19.55 -6.86
N ASN A 144 5.63 18.88 -7.24
CA ASN A 144 6.21 18.95 -8.60
C ASN A 144 5.53 18.04 -9.62
N GLY A 145 4.40 17.38 -9.26
CA GLY A 145 3.64 16.49 -10.14
C GLY A 145 4.21 15.07 -10.28
N MET A 146 5.34 14.75 -9.66
CA MET A 146 5.89 13.39 -9.70
C MET A 146 5.12 12.43 -8.77
N PRO A 147 5.00 11.14 -9.11
CA PRO A 147 4.39 10.16 -8.22
C PRO A 147 5.03 10.18 -6.83
N LYS A 148 4.21 10.01 -5.79
CA LYS A 148 4.65 9.90 -4.40
C LYS A 148 4.48 8.46 -3.93
N ASP A 149 5.52 7.91 -3.34
CA ASP A 149 5.58 6.57 -2.75
C ASP A 149 5.94 6.63 -1.26
N ALA A 150 5.94 5.50 -0.57
CA ALA A 150 6.31 5.41 0.84
C ALA A 150 7.73 5.96 1.11
N GLY A 151 8.68 5.64 0.22
CA GLY A 151 10.06 6.11 0.36
C GLY A 151 10.20 7.62 0.26
N SER A 152 9.44 8.23 -0.64
CA SER A 152 9.39 9.70 -0.79
C SER A 152 8.79 10.37 0.45
N PHE A 153 7.69 9.82 0.97
CA PHE A 153 7.04 10.32 2.18
C PHE A 153 7.96 10.17 3.41
N ALA A 154 8.59 9.01 3.58
CA ALA A 154 9.58 8.78 4.63
C ALA A 154 10.78 9.74 4.55
N ASN A 155 11.24 10.10 3.35
CA ASN A 155 12.30 11.10 3.17
C ASN A 155 11.89 12.51 3.59
N GLU A 156 10.62 12.86 3.49
CA GLU A 156 10.09 14.14 4.00
C GLU A 156 10.17 14.19 5.53
N LEU A 157 9.73 13.12 6.20
CA LEU A 157 9.86 12.98 7.65
C LEU A 157 11.33 13.02 8.10
N ARG A 158 12.22 12.30 7.42
CA ARG A 158 13.67 12.35 7.70
C ARG A 158 14.23 13.77 7.62
N LYS A 159 13.89 14.49 6.57
CA LYS A 159 14.32 15.90 6.40
C LYS A 159 13.82 16.79 7.52
N PHE A 160 12.55 16.61 7.93
CA PHE A 160 11.96 17.32 9.05
C PHE A 160 12.74 17.05 10.35
N LEU A 161 12.95 15.77 10.71
CA LEU A 161 13.68 15.37 11.90
C LEU A 161 15.12 15.92 11.91
N LYS A 162 15.81 15.85 10.77
CA LYS A 162 17.17 16.38 10.64
C LYS A 162 17.20 17.90 10.77
N THR A 163 16.31 18.61 10.08
CA THR A 163 16.34 20.08 10.02
C THR A 163 15.91 20.71 11.35
N LYS A 164 14.88 20.16 11.99
CA LYS A 164 14.29 20.73 13.20
C LYS A 164 14.99 20.28 14.48
N TYR A 165 15.44 19.04 14.53
CA TYR A 165 15.97 18.41 15.74
C TYR A 165 17.40 17.87 15.63
N GLY A 166 18.02 17.95 14.43
CA GLY A 166 19.37 17.44 14.20
C GLY A 166 19.49 15.91 14.23
N ILE A 167 18.36 15.20 14.13
CA ILE A 167 18.31 13.75 14.21
C ILE A 167 18.70 13.15 12.87
N GLU A 168 19.81 12.40 12.85
CA GLU A 168 20.25 11.63 11.69
C GLU A 168 19.45 10.32 11.61
N SER A 169 19.13 9.93 10.38
CA SER A 169 18.38 8.71 10.12
C SER A 169 18.57 8.23 8.69
N LYS A 170 18.37 6.95 8.45
CA LYS A 170 18.43 6.32 7.13
C LYS A 170 17.04 5.89 6.69
N ASN A 171 16.75 6.00 5.40
CA ASN A 171 15.54 5.47 4.80
C ASN A 171 15.88 4.18 4.05
N ASN A 172 15.12 3.13 4.34
CA ASN A 172 15.12 1.87 3.62
C ASN A 172 13.71 1.64 3.05
N SER A 173 13.57 1.60 1.72
CA SER A 173 12.27 1.50 1.05
C SER A 173 12.31 0.33 0.07
N PRO A 174 12.08 -0.90 0.55
CA PRO A 174 12.19 -2.11 -0.27
C PRO A 174 11.03 -2.25 -1.27
N SER A 175 9.93 -1.52 -1.06
CA SER A 175 8.78 -1.52 -1.97
C SER A 175 8.15 -0.14 -2.10
N LEU A 176 7.25 0.03 -3.07
CA LEU A 176 6.57 1.30 -3.29
C LEU A 176 5.63 1.69 -2.15
N GLY A 177 5.06 0.70 -1.47
CA GLY A 177 4.08 0.91 -0.40
C GLY A 177 4.61 0.77 1.01
N TYR A 178 5.92 0.51 1.19
CA TYR A 178 6.53 0.37 2.50
C TYR A 178 7.86 1.10 2.58
N ALA A 179 8.06 1.81 3.67
CA ALA A 179 9.34 2.43 3.99
C ALA A 179 9.65 2.33 5.48
N GLN A 180 10.91 2.12 5.79
CA GLN A 180 11.45 2.09 7.14
C GLN A 180 12.44 3.25 7.32
N ILE A 181 12.27 4.01 8.40
CA ILE A 181 13.22 5.02 8.85
C ILE A 181 13.97 4.46 10.05
N ILE A 182 15.30 4.43 9.95
CA ILE A 182 16.16 3.96 11.05
C ILE A 182 16.86 5.17 11.65
N ILE A 183 16.43 5.57 12.85
CA ILE A 183 16.98 6.70 13.61
C ILE A 183 18.33 6.29 14.21
N GLY A 184 19.32 7.20 14.16
CA GLY A 184 20.67 6.95 14.66
C GLY A 184 21.61 6.28 13.66
N GLU A 185 21.12 5.79 12.52
CA GLU A 185 21.92 5.30 11.41
C GLU A 185 22.20 6.44 10.39
N LYS A 186 23.44 6.48 9.86
CA LYS A 186 23.87 7.47 8.84
C LYS A 186 23.93 6.86 7.45
#